data_932f4836bbd2760a760832566b0bb889
#
_entry.id   932f4836bbd2760a760832566b0bb889
#
_cell.length_a   1.000
_cell.length_b   1.000
_cell.length_c   1.000
_cell.angle_alpha   90.00
_cell.angle_beta   90.00
_cell.angle_gamma   90.00
#
_symmetry.space_group_name_H-M   'P 1'
#
loop_
_entity.id
_entity.type
_entity.pdbx_description
1 polymer ?
#
loop_
_entity_poly.entity_id
_entity_poly.type
_entity_poly.pdbx_seq_one_letter_code
_entity_poly.pdbx_strand_id
1 'polypeptide(L)'
;MNGNEKRNLDTAKSLCKAWNDHDPDGFSGHFAEDRIWLLARGIPPDGFTVKGKAAIRDMYRHFCTTIPDIHCDVRSHWANGDNRACSEWHITGTMANGEKLDWLGLDLWQFDETGKVVRCDAYYKSEGNLAGD
;
A
#
# COMPACT_ATOMS: atom_id res chain seq x y z
N MET A 1 -8.10 0.95 23.02
CA MET A 1 -7.15 0.41 22.02
C MET A 1 -5.95 -0.16 22.74
N ASN A 2 -5.56 -1.39 22.43
CA ASN A 2 -4.39 -2.00 23.08
C ASN A 2 -3.07 -1.47 22.48
N GLY A 3 -1.93 -1.81 23.11
CA GLY A 3 -0.63 -1.32 22.69
C GLY A 3 -0.22 -1.78 21.29
N ASN A 4 -0.61 -2.99 20.88
CA ASN A 4 -0.32 -3.51 19.56
C ASN A 4 -1.14 -2.79 18.49
N GLU A 5 -2.40 -2.49 18.78
CA GLU A 5 -3.23 -1.71 17.85
C GLU A 5 -2.64 -0.32 17.64
N LYS A 6 -2.23 0.35 18.72
CA LYS A 6 -1.59 1.66 18.62
C LYS A 6 -0.30 1.60 17.80
N ARG A 7 0.56 0.61 18.08
CA ARG A 7 1.81 0.41 17.34
C ARG A 7 1.54 0.18 15.84
N ASN A 8 0.58 -0.66 15.52
CA ASN A 8 0.24 -0.98 14.13
C ASN A 8 -0.34 0.22 13.39
N LEU A 9 -1.15 1.03 14.06
CA LEU A 9 -1.64 2.29 13.50
C LEU A 9 -0.50 3.26 13.23
N ASP A 10 0.43 3.39 14.18
CA ASP A 10 1.60 4.26 14.00
C ASP A 10 2.45 3.80 12.81
N THR A 11 2.63 2.50 12.64
CA THR A 11 3.34 1.94 11.49
C THR A 11 2.61 2.24 10.18
N ALA A 12 1.30 2.05 10.14
CA ALA A 12 0.50 2.36 8.95
C ALA A 12 0.62 3.83 8.56
N LYS A 13 0.58 4.73 9.55
CA LYS A 13 0.77 6.16 9.32
C LYS A 13 2.17 6.47 8.78
N SER A 14 3.20 5.81 9.30
CA SER A 14 4.57 5.96 8.83
C SER A 14 4.76 5.45 7.39
N LEU A 15 4.08 4.35 7.04
CA LEU A 15 4.08 3.83 5.68
C LEU A 15 3.47 4.81 4.70
N CYS A 16 2.32 5.39 5.04
CA CYS A 16 1.67 6.39 4.20
C CYS A 16 2.48 7.68 4.10
N LYS A 17 3.18 8.07 5.17
CA LYS A 17 4.10 9.20 5.13
C LYS A 17 5.27 8.93 4.19
N ALA A 18 5.90 7.75 4.29
CA ALA A 18 7.00 7.38 3.38
C ALA A 18 6.54 7.36 1.93
N TRP A 19 5.32 6.90 1.67
CA TRP A 19 4.72 6.94 0.33
C TRP A 19 4.66 8.38 -0.18
N ASN A 20 4.12 9.31 0.61
CA ASN A 20 3.98 10.71 0.20
C ASN A 20 5.31 11.46 0.15
N ASP A 21 6.30 11.03 0.92
CA ASP A 21 7.65 11.58 0.87
C ASP A 21 8.45 11.03 -0.33
N HIS A 22 7.88 10.11 -1.10
CA HIS A 22 8.55 9.41 -2.19
C HIS A 22 9.85 8.75 -1.70
N ASP A 23 9.74 8.02 -0.60
CA ASP A 23 10.86 7.38 0.11
C ASP A 23 10.74 5.85 0.02
N PRO A 24 11.29 5.22 -1.04
CA PRO A 24 11.20 3.77 -1.20
C PRO A 24 11.83 2.98 -0.06
N ASP A 25 12.95 3.44 0.48
CA ASP A 25 13.60 2.76 1.60
C ASP A 25 12.78 2.87 2.88
N GLY A 26 12.19 4.03 3.14
CA GLY A 26 11.29 4.23 4.27
C GLY A 26 10.05 3.37 4.17
N PHE A 27 9.48 3.25 2.97
CA PHE A 27 8.31 2.39 2.74
C PHE A 27 8.65 0.92 2.97
N SER A 28 9.67 0.41 2.27
CA SER A 28 10.05 -1.01 2.36
C SER A 28 10.62 -1.39 3.73
N GLY A 29 11.21 -0.43 4.44
CA GLY A 29 11.83 -0.66 5.75
C GLY A 29 10.87 -1.16 6.82
N HIS A 30 9.57 -0.91 6.65
CA HIS A 30 8.57 -1.41 7.59
C HIS A 30 8.14 -2.86 7.34
N PHE A 31 8.53 -3.44 6.20
CA PHE A 31 8.21 -4.83 5.89
C PHE A 31 9.24 -5.77 6.53
N ALA A 32 8.76 -6.95 6.97
CA ALA A 32 9.65 -8.03 7.36
C ALA A 32 10.33 -8.63 6.11
N GLU A 33 11.45 -9.33 6.31
CA GLU A 33 12.13 -10.01 5.20
C GLU A 33 11.22 -11.05 4.55
N ASP A 34 11.36 -11.23 3.23
CA ASP A 34 10.62 -12.21 2.43
C ASP A 34 9.10 -12.13 2.53
N ARG A 35 8.58 -10.94 2.83
CA ARG A 35 7.14 -10.72 2.94
C ARG A 35 6.57 -10.10 1.68
N ILE A 36 5.27 -9.89 1.65
CA ILE A 36 4.56 -9.65 0.40
C ILE A 36 3.73 -8.37 0.40
N TRP A 37 3.70 -7.76 -0.77
CA TRP A 37 2.80 -6.69 -1.13
C TRP A 37 1.99 -7.15 -2.33
N LEU A 38 0.67 -7.22 -2.18
CA LEU A 38 -0.25 -7.62 -3.24
C LEU A 38 -0.90 -6.38 -3.84
N LEU A 39 -0.65 -6.16 -5.13
CA LEU A 39 -1.28 -5.08 -5.88
C LEU A 39 -2.64 -5.54 -6.37
N ALA A 40 -3.58 -4.60 -6.50
CA ALA A 40 -4.97 -4.94 -6.78
C ALA A 40 -5.18 -5.54 -8.19
N ARG A 41 -4.28 -5.24 -9.12
CA ARG A 41 -4.34 -5.79 -10.47
C ARG A 41 -3.29 -6.87 -10.66
N GLY A 42 -3.57 -7.82 -11.55
CA GLY A 42 -2.66 -8.90 -11.85
C GLY A 42 -3.42 -10.20 -12.03
N ILE A 43 -2.81 -11.32 -11.61
CA ILE A 43 -3.39 -12.65 -11.79
C ILE A 43 -4.38 -12.96 -10.66
N PRO A 44 -5.65 -13.26 -10.96
CA PRO A 44 -6.62 -13.64 -9.94
C PRO A 44 -6.19 -14.92 -9.18
N PRO A 45 -6.57 -15.05 -7.90
CA PRO A 45 -7.36 -14.09 -7.12
C PRO A 45 -6.52 -13.03 -6.42
N ASP A 46 -5.19 -13.20 -6.33
CA ASP A 46 -4.35 -12.41 -5.44
C ASP A 46 -3.88 -11.07 -6.03
N GLY A 47 -3.92 -10.92 -7.35
CA GLY A 47 -3.31 -9.79 -8.01
C GLY A 47 -1.82 -9.98 -8.24
N PHE A 48 -1.09 -8.90 -8.51
CA PHE A 48 0.35 -8.96 -8.72
C PHE A 48 1.07 -9.03 -7.39
N THR A 49 1.82 -10.11 -7.16
CA THR A 49 2.55 -10.34 -5.92
C THR A 49 3.97 -9.80 -6.02
N VAL A 50 4.32 -8.89 -5.11
CA VAL A 50 5.69 -8.39 -4.94
C VAL A 50 6.24 -9.02 -3.68
N LYS A 51 7.26 -9.85 -3.81
CA LYS A 51 7.80 -10.61 -2.68
C LYS A 51 9.22 -10.16 -2.35
N GLY A 52 9.43 -9.89 -1.08
CA GLY A 52 10.73 -9.52 -0.54
C GLY A 52 10.93 -8.01 -0.43
N LYS A 53 11.63 -7.61 0.61
CA LYS A 53 11.85 -6.20 0.93
C LYS A 53 12.49 -5.42 -0.22
N ALA A 54 13.49 -6.00 -0.90
CA ALA A 54 14.17 -5.36 -2.02
C ALA A 54 13.21 -5.17 -3.21
N ALA A 55 12.40 -6.19 -3.53
CA ALA A 55 11.43 -6.09 -4.62
C ALA A 55 10.33 -5.07 -4.31
N ILE A 56 9.90 -4.99 -3.04
CA ILE A 56 8.91 -4.01 -2.60
C ILE A 56 9.46 -2.59 -2.76
N ARG A 57 10.72 -2.36 -2.35
CA ARG A 57 11.40 -1.07 -2.53
C ARG A 57 11.47 -0.70 -4.01
N ASP A 58 11.89 -1.64 -4.86
CA ASP A 58 12.08 -1.38 -6.28
C ASP A 58 10.75 -1.11 -6.98
N MET A 59 9.69 -1.83 -6.61
CA MET A 59 8.35 -1.61 -7.17
C MET A 59 7.84 -0.21 -6.79
N TYR A 60 7.97 0.19 -5.54
CA TYR A 60 7.53 1.52 -5.15
C TYR A 60 8.39 2.62 -5.79
N ARG A 61 9.70 2.39 -5.92
CA ARG A 61 10.57 3.32 -6.67
C ARG A 61 10.10 3.47 -8.12
N HIS A 62 9.68 2.37 -8.73
CA HIS A 62 9.11 2.40 -10.09
C HIS A 62 7.87 3.29 -10.16
N PHE A 63 6.97 3.20 -9.17
CA PHE A 63 5.82 4.09 -9.11
C PHE A 63 6.25 5.56 -8.99
N CYS A 64 7.22 5.87 -8.17
CA CYS A 64 7.72 7.24 -8.02
C CYS A 64 8.32 7.78 -9.32
N THR A 65 8.98 6.92 -10.09
CA THR A 65 9.61 7.30 -11.38
C THR A 65 8.55 7.49 -12.47
N THR A 66 7.58 6.59 -12.55
CA THR A 66 6.58 6.60 -13.63
C THR A 66 5.41 7.55 -13.33
N ILE A 67 5.18 7.86 -12.06
CA ILE A 67 4.11 8.76 -11.60
C ILE A 67 4.73 9.73 -10.60
N PRO A 68 5.51 10.75 -11.07
CA PRO A 68 6.30 11.59 -10.16
C PRO A 68 5.49 12.40 -9.17
N ASP A 69 4.22 12.63 -9.43
CA ASP A 69 3.30 13.34 -8.53
C ASP A 69 2.37 12.41 -7.75
N ILE A 70 2.71 11.11 -7.66
CA ILE A 70 1.87 10.16 -6.93
C ILE A 70 1.69 10.62 -5.48
N HIS A 71 0.45 10.63 -5.03
CA HIS A 71 0.09 11.10 -3.69
C HIS A 71 -1.04 10.26 -3.12
N CYS A 72 -0.94 9.97 -1.84
CA CYS A 72 -1.93 9.20 -1.09
C CYS A 72 -2.60 10.13 -0.06
N ASP A 73 -3.87 10.42 -0.28
CA ASP A 73 -4.69 11.15 0.68
C ASP A 73 -5.43 10.13 1.55
N VAL A 74 -4.94 9.95 2.78
CA VAL A 74 -5.52 8.98 3.71
C VAL A 74 -6.76 9.57 4.34
N ARG A 75 -7.86 8.84 4.26
CA ARG A 75 -9.16 9.24 4.80
C ARG A 75 -9.39 8.66 6.18
N SER A 76 -8.87 7.45 6.43
CA SER A 76 -9.09 6.77 7.69
C SER A 76 -8.02 5.70 7.91
N HIS A 77 -7.55 5.57 9.14
CA HIS A 77 -6.77 4.43 9.61
C HIS A 77 -7.53 3.77 10.75
N TRP A 78 -7.55 2.44 10.75
CA TRP A 78 -8.11 1.70 11.89
C TRP A 78 -7.35 0.39 12.07
N ALA A 79 -7.41 -0.13 13.29
CA ALA A 79 -6.74 -1.38 13.66
C ALA A 79 -7.76 -2.33 14.27
N ASN A 80 -7.48 -3.63 14.18
CA ASN A 80 -8.31 -4.66 14.74
C ASN A 80 -7.44 -5.77 15.33
N GLY A 81 -7.43 -5.86 16.67
CA GLY A 81 -6.65 -6.86 17.38
C GLY A 81 -5.15 -6.60 17.29
N ASP A 82 -4.37 -7.66 17.43
CA ASP A 82 -2.93 -7.56 17.62
C ASP A 82 -2.13 -7.40 16.33
N ASN A 83 -2.70 -7.76 15.18
CA ASN A 83 -1.92 -7.92 13.96
C ASN A 83 -2.55 -7.37 12.69
N ARG A 84 -3.64 -6.61 12.78
CA ARG A 84 -4.36 -6.13 11.59
C ARG A 84 -4.60 -4.62 11.66
N ALA A 85 -4.44 -3.96 10.54
CA ALA A 85 -4.84 -2.56 10.37
C ALA A 85 -5.30 -2.32 8.94
N CYS A 86 -5.95 -1.20 8.73
CA CYS A 86 -6.42 -0.79 7.42
C CYS A 86 -6.15 0.71 7.25
N SER A 87 -5.74 1.08 6.04
CA SER A 87 -5.62 2.48 5.64
C SER A 87 -6.54 2.70 4.44
N GLU A 88 -7.56 3.51 4.61
CA GLU A 88 -8.49 3.88 3.53
C GLU A 88 -8.01 5.18 2.90
N TRP A 89 -7.85 5.19 1.58
CA TRP A 89 -7.16 6.29 0.91
C TRP A 89 -7.72 6.58 -0.49
N HIS A 90 -7.34 7.77 -0.96
CA HIS A 90 -7.52 8.20 -2.35
C HIS A 90 -6.13 8.50 -2.92
N ILE A 91 -5.68 7.71 -3.87
CA ILE A 91 -4.38 7.89 -4.52
C ILE A 91 -4.59 8.56 -5.87
N THR A 92 -3.81 9.60 -6.12
CA THR A 92 -3.84 10.37 -7.36
C THR A 92 -2.44 10.50 -7.95
N GLY A 93 -2.38 10.80 -9.23
CA GLY A 93 -1.13 11.02 -9.94
C GLY A 93 -1.35 11.25 -11.42
N THR A 94 -0.25 11.52 -12.13
CA THR A 94 -0.27 11.72 -13.57
C THR A 94 0.75 10.78 -14.21
N MET A 95 0.29 9.95 -15.13
CA MET A 95 1.16 9.04 -15.86
C MET A 95 1.86 9.76 -17.00
N ALA A 96 2.92 9.13 -17.54
CA ALA A 96 3.74 9.74 -18.59
C ALA A 96 2.94 10.11 -19.86
N ASN A 97 1.88 9.34 -20.16
CA ASN A 97 1.00 9.62 -21.31
C ASN A 97 -0.05 10.70 -21.03
N GLY A 98 0.00 11.33 -19.84
CA GLY A 98 -0.97 12.34 -19.42
C GLY A 98 -2.24 11.81 -18.78
N GLU A 99 -2.45 10.50 -18.75
CA GLU A 99 -3.60 9.92 -18.08
C GLU A 99 -3.52 10.17 -16.58
N LYS A 100 -4.68 10.43 -15.98
CA LYS A 100 -4.78 10.63 -14.55
C LYS A 100 -5.00 9.30 -13.85
N LEU A 101 -4.19 9.04 -12.83
CA LEU A 101 -4.42 7.97 -11.88
C LEU A 101 -5.33 8.53 -10.79
N ASP A 102 -6.41 7.82 -10.50
CA ASP A 102 -7.45 8.28 -9.58
C ASP A 102 -8.09 7.05 -8.93
N TRP A 103 -7.45 6.56 -7.85
CA TRP A 103 -7.82 5.31 -7.21
C TRP A 103 -8.37 5.54 -5.81
N LEU A 104 -9.62 5.13 -5.61
CA LEU A 104 -10.21 5.08 -4.27
C LEU A 104 -10.09 3.64 -3.76
N GLY A 105 -9.43 3.47 -2.63
CA GLY A 105 -9.18 2.13 -2.14
C GLY A 105 -8.69 2.07 -0.71
N LEU A 106 -8.06 0.94 -0.42
CA LEU A 106 -7.54 0.67 0.92
C LEU A 106 -6.39 -0.33 0.86
N ASP A 107 -5.56 -0.30 1.89
CA ASP A 107 -4.57 -1.32 2.19
C ASP A 107 -4.99 -2.07 3.44
N LEU A 108 -5.01 -3.39 3.34
CA LEU A 108 -5.13 -4.25 4.51
C LEU A 108 -3.72 -4.66 4.92
N TRP A 109 -3.33 -4.22 6.11
CA TRP A 109 -2.02 -4.48 6.69
C TRP A 109 -2.09 -5.66 7.65
N GLN A 110 -1.12 -6.55 7.57
CA GLN A 110 -0.93 -7.60 8.55
C GLN A 110 0.50 -7.50 9.09
N PHE A 111 0.63 -7.61 10.41
CA PHE A 111 1.88 -7.39 11.12
C PHE A 111 2.30 -8.64 11.88
N ASP A 112 3.60 -8.81 12.07
CA ASP A 112 4.11 -9.81 13.00
C ASP A 112 4.17 -9.23 14.44
N GLU A 113 4.62 -10.05 15.37
CA GLU A 113 4.70 -9.67 16.79
C GLU A 113 5.69 -8.54 17.08
N THR A 114 6.64 -8.28 16.15
CA THR A 114 7.59 -7.18 16.28
C THR A 114 7.06 -5.87 15.71
N GLY A 115 5.90 -5.90 15.04
CA GLY A 115 5.32 -4.73 14.39
C GLY A 115 5.77 -4.51 12.96
N LYS A 116 6.46 -5.49 12.35
CA LYS A 116 6.81 -5.43 10.94
C LYS A 116 5.65 -5.93 10.09
N VAL A 117 5.50 -5.35 8.90
CA VAL A 117 4.47 -5.78 7.94
C VAL A 117 4.86 -7.12 7.35
N VAL A 118 3.94 -8.08 7.41
CA VAL A 118 4.12 -9.39 6.79
C VAL A 118 3.26 -9.55 5.54
N ARG A 119 2.23 -8.71 5.40
CA ARG A 119 1.37 -8.72 4.21
C ARG A 119 0.69 -7.35 4.08
N CYS A 120 0.76 -6.79 2.90
CA CYS A 120 -0.04 -5.63 2.50
C CYS A 120 -0.89 -6.05 1.31
N ASP A 121 -2.20 -5.92 1.44
CA ASP A 121 -3.15 -6.34 0.43
C ASP A 121 -3.91 -5.10 -0.03
N ALA A 122 -3.62 -4.64 -1.24
CA ALA A 122 -4.22 -3.43 -1.78
C ALA A 122 -5.49 -3.77 -2.55
N TYR A 123 -6.56 -3.07 -2.22
CA TYR A 123 -7.83 -3.14 -2.95
C TYR A 123 -8.20 -1.74 -3.39
N TYR A 124 -8.52 -1.57 -4.65
CA TYR A 124 -8.98 -0.27 -5.11
C TYR A 124 -9.94 -0.43 -6.30
N LYS A 125 -10.77 0.60 -6.47
CA LYS A 125 -11.66 0.67 -7.62
C LYS A 125 -10.84 1.03 -8.85
N SER A 126 -11.02 0.28 -9.90
CA SER A 126 -10.35 0.50 -11.17
C SER A 126 -11.39 0.68 -12.28
N GLU A 127 -10.92 1.16 -13.41
CA GLU A 127 -11.76 1.32 -14.58
C GLU A 127 -12.25 -0.04 -15.09
N GLY A 128 -13.39 0.00 -15.76
CA GLY A 128 -14.02 -1.17 -16.33
C GLY A 128 -15.45 -1.30 -15.88
N ASN A 129 -16.22 -2.05 -16.63
CA ASN A 129 -17.64 -2.20 -16.39
C ASN A 129 -18.06 -3.63 -16.72
N LEU A 130 -18.64 -4.34 -15.75
CA LEU A 130 -19.13 -5.70 -15.97
C LEU A 130 -20.24 -5.78 -17.01
N ALA A 131 -20.90 -4.68 -17.30
CA ALA A 131 -21.95 -4.63 -18.33
C ALA A 131 -21.40 -4.52 -19.75
N GLY A 132 -20.08 -4.56 -19.91
CA GLY A 132 -19.44 -4.62 -21.23
C GLY A 132 -19.12 -3.23 -21.79
N ASP A 133 -18.06 -2.66 -21.35
CA ASP A 133 -17.47 -1.47 -21.94
C ASP A 133 -16.59 -1.83 -23.13
#